data_d0d8838a0653d647a44ead03a141e622
#
_entry.id   d0d8838a0653d647a44ead03a141e622
#
_cell.length_a   1.000
_cell.length_b   1.000
_cell.length_c   1.000
_cell.angle_alpha   90.00
_cell.angle_beta   90.00
_cell.angle_gamma   90.00
#
_symmetry.space_group_name_H-M   'P 1'
#
loop_
_entity.id
_entity.type
_entity.pdbx_description
1 polymer ?
#
loop_
_entity_poly.entity_id
_entity_poly.type
_entity_poly.pdbx_seq_one_letter_code
_entity_poly.pdbx_strand_id
1 'polypeptide(L)'
;ISCLDSVTALFHKTSVNNNSGIISMDEINRLVIKPKTTVNFKPGGKHVMLMGIGSEIKNNNRIICYLSDNKKKQYQIVFKFQ
;
A
#
# COMPACT_ATOMS: atom_id res chain seq x y z
N ILE A 1 1.39 6.91 -3.93
CA ILE A 1 0.47 5.97 -4.59
C ILE A 1 -0.91 6.61 -4.75
N SER A 2 -1.47 6.49 -5.93
CA SER A 2 -2.82 6.98 -6.23
C SER A 2 -3.60 5.92 -6.99
N CYS A 3 -4.92 5.88 -6.78
CA CYS A 3 -5.76 4.86 -7.38
C CYS A 3 -6.92 5.48 -8.16
N LEU A 4 -7.46 4.73 -9.12
CA LEU A 4 -8.67 5.11 -9.83
C LEU A 4 -9.90 4.88 -8.95
N ASP A 5 -11.04 5.42 -9.38
CA ASP A 5 -12.36 5.19 -8.78
C ASP A 5 -12.49 5.63 -7.32
N SER A 6 -11.80 6.72 -6.97
CA SER A 6 -11.85 7.32 -5.62
C SER A 6 -11.35 6.39 -4.50
N VAL A 7 -10.62 5.35 -4.84
CA VAL A 7 -9.95 4.50 -3.86
C VAL A 7 -8.72 5.22 -3.33
N THR A 8 -8.54 5.22 -2.02
CA THR A 8 -7.35 5.76 -1.35
C THR A 8 -6.41 4.61 -1.01
N ALA A 9 -5.14 4.73 -1.36
CA ALA A 9 -4.11 3.76 -1.01
C ALA A 9 -3.02 4.43 -0.19
N LEU A 10 -2.64 3.78 0.90
CA LEU A 10 -1.59 4.26 1.80
C LEU A 10 -0.59 3.14 2.07
N PHE A 11 0.68 3.49 2.18
CA PHE A 11 1.69 2.57 2.65
C PHE A 11 1.70 2.57 4.17
N HIS A 12 1.67 1.39 4.77
CA HIS A 12 1.72 1.21 6.21
C HIS A 12 2.82 0.23 6.60
N LYS A 13 3.31 0.40 7.83
CA LYS A 13 4.23 -0.54 8.46
C LYS A 13 3.64 -0.98 9.78
N THR A 14 3.58 -2.29 10.00
CA THR A 14 3.19 -2.85 11.29
C THR A 14 4.40 -2.88 12.21
N SER A 15 4.22 -2.42 13.45
CA SER A 15 5.23 -2.50 14.49
C SER A 15 4.62 -3.07 15.76
N VAL A 16 5.44 -3.80 16.53
CA VAL A 16 5.03 -4.40 17.80
C VAL A 16 5.92 -3.85 18.90
N ASN A 17 5.29 -3.32 19.97
CA ASN A 17 6.02 -2.94 21.16
C ASN A 17 6.22 -4.18 22.02
N ASN A 18 7.46 -4.65 22.11
CA ASN A 18 7.79 -5.87 22.83
C ASN A 18 7.54 -5.78 24.34
N ASN A 19 7.55 -4.56 24.91
CA ASN A 19 7.32 -4.37 26.33
C ASN A 19 5.84 -4.41 26.69
N SER A 20 4.99 -3.89 25.83
CA SER A 20 3.54 -3.78 26.09
C SER A 20 2.71 -4.78 25.29
N GLY A 21 3.26 -5.40 24.25
CA GLY A 21 2.52 -6.23 23.33
C GLY A 21 1.60 -5.47 22.41
N ILE A 22 1.66 -4.13 22.39
CA ILE A 22 0.81 -3.31 21.55
C ILE A 22 1.29 -3.38 20.10
N ILE A 23 0.34 -3.67 19.20
CA ILE A 23 0.57 -3.68 17.76
C ILE A 23 0.06 -2.35 17.21
N SER A 24 0.90 -1.66 16.45
CA SER A 24 0.50 -0.43 15.78
C SER A 24 0.81 -0.49 14.29
N MET A 25 0.03 0.27 13.52
CA MET A 25 0.22 0.43 12.09
C MET A 25 0.46 1.90 11.80
N ASP A 26 1.66 2.21 11.32
CA ASP A 26 2.05 3.58 11.04
C ASP A 26 2.08 3.83 9.54
N GLU A 27 1.57 4.99 9.12
CA GLU A 27 1.62 5.40 7.73
C GLU A 27 3.05 5.74 7.32
N ILE A 28 3.45 5.25 6.14
CA ILE A 28 4.71 5.61 5.52
C ILE A 28 4.40 6.63 4.43
N ASN A 29 4.72 7.89 4.65
CA ASN A 29 4.44 8.95 3.68
C ASN A 29 5.33 8.85 2.44
N ARG A 30 6.54 8.35 2.63
CA ARG A 30 7.50 8.21 1.54
C ARG A 30 8.30 6.93 1.72
N LEU A 31 8.15 6.03 0.77
CA LEU A 31 8.91 4.78 0.76
C LEU A 31 10.26 5.00 0.07
N VAL A 32 11.34 4.80 0.82
CA VAL A 32 12.70 4.93 0.28
C VAL A 32 13.21 3.55 -0.09
N ILE A 33 13.57 3.39 -1.37
CA ILE A 33 14.15 2.15 -1.89
C ILE A 33 15.58 2.44 -2.31
N LYS A 34 16.54 1.84 -1.62
CA LYS A 34 17.96 2.01 -1.93
C LYS A 34 18.31 1.21 -3.18
N PRO A 35 19.35 1.63 -3.95
CA PRO A 35 19.79 0.89 -5.12
C PRO A 35 20.14 -0.56 -4.77
N LYS A 36 19.84 -1.48 -5.68
CA LYS A 36 20.14 -2.92 -5.55
C LYS A 36 19.49 -3.58 -4.32
N THR A 37 18.39 -3.00 -3.81
CA THR A 37 17.63 -3.58 -2.72
C THR A 37 16.22 -3.93 -3.15
N THR A 38 15.61 -4.87 -2.46
CA THR A 38 14.21 -5.25 -2.67
C THR A 38 13.41 -4.93 -1.42
N VAL A 39 12.28 -4.28 -1.60
CA VAL A 39 11.32 -4.04 -0.51
C VAL A 39 10.17 -5.03 -0.66
N ASN A 40 9.92 -5.82 0.38
CA ASN A 40 8.85 -6.82 0.39
C ASN A 40 7.68 -6.32 1.22
N PHE A 41 6.47 -6.47 0.66
CA PHE A 41 5.23 -6.26 1.39
C PHE A 41 4.69 -7.60 1.84
N LYS A 42 4.42 -7.71 3.14
CA LYS A 42 3.97 -8.96 3.74
C LYS A 42 3.14 -8.70 4.99
N PRO A 43 2.28 -9.64 5.41
CA PRO A 43 1.56 -9.53 6.67
C PRO A 43 2.53 -9.38 7.85
N GLY A 44 2.22 -8.49 8.79
CA GLY A 44 3.07 -8.19 9.92
C GLY A 44 4.25 -7.29 9.63
N GLY A 45 4.41 -6.84 8.38
CA GLY A 45 5.47 -5.91 7.96
C GLY A 45 4.87 -4.72 7.20
N LYS A 46 5.53 -4.32 6.13
CA LYS A 46 5.03 -3.26 5.25
C LYS A 46 3.86 -3.77 4.43
N HIS A 47 2.83 -2.95 4.26
CA HIS A 47 1.65 -3.30 3.49
C HIS A 47 1.00 -2.07 2.90
N VAL A 48 0.10 -2.29 1.94
CA VAL A 48 -0.72 -1.24 1.34
C VAL A 48 -2.12 -1.36 1.90
N MET A 49 -2.63 -0.26 2.48
CA MET A 49 -4.01 -0.18 2.95
C MET A 49 -4.86 0.50 1.88
N LEU A 50 -5.94 -0.13 1.47
CA LEU A 50 -6.89 0.42 0.51
C LEU A 50 -8.18 0.78 1.23
N MET A 51 -8.68 2.00 0.97
CA MET A 51 -9.88 2.54 1.59
C MET A 51 -10.82 3.10 0.52
N GLY A 52 -12.11 3.15 0.83
CA GLY A 52 -13.10 3.70 -0.09
C GLY A 52 -13.53 2.73 -1.19
N ILE A 53 -13.44 1.43 -0.92
CA ILE A 53 -13.83 0.41 -1.89
C ILE A 53 -15.34 0.24 -1.86
N GLY A 54 -16.00 0.66 -2.94
CA GLY A 54 -17.44 0.48 -3.12
C GLY A 54 -17.79 -0.86 -3.74
N SER A 55 -19.09 -1.20 -3.73
CA SER A 55 -19.59 -2.46 -4.28
C SER A 55 -19.30 -2.59 -5.78
N GLU A 56 -19.34 -1.50 -6.53
CA GLU A 56 -19.05 -1.51 -7.98
C GLU A 56 -17.62 -1.94 -8.24
N ILE A 57 -16.67 -1.47 -7.43
CA ILE A 57 -15.27 -1.84 -7.57
C ILE A 57 -15.08 -3.32 -7.24
N LYS A 58 -15.76 -3.82 -6.21
CA LYS A 58 -15.70 -5.23 -5.87
C LYS A 58 -16.24 -6.12 -6.99
N ASN A 59 -17.28 -5.67 -7.68
CA ASN A 59 -17.84 -6.41 -8.81
C ASN A 59 -16.88 -6.48 -9.99
N ASN A 60 -16.06 -5.47 -10.21
CA ASN A 60 -15.03 -5.47 -11.24
C ASN A 60 -13.81 -6.31 -10.87
N ASN A 61 -13.72 -6.73 -9.61
CA ASN A 61 -12.72 -7.66 -9.09
C ASN A 61 -11.28 -7.17 -9.17
N ARG A 62 -11.05 -5.88 -9.38
CA ARG A 62 -9.70 -5.32 -9.43
C ARG A 62 -9.69 -3.82 -9.12
N ILE A 63 -8.55 -3.36 -8.62
CA ILE A 63 -8.29 -1.94 -8.35
C ILE A 63 -6.98 -1.57 -9.04
N ILE A 64 -6.99 -0.50 -9.80
CA ILE A 64 -5.82 -0.01 -10.52
C ILE A 64 -5.24 1.17 -9.75
N CYS A 65 -3.96 1.09 -9.41
CA CYS A 65 -3.24 2.14 -8.73
C CYS A 65 -1.93 2.45 -9.44
N TYR A 66 -1.37 3.61 -9.15
CA TYR A 66 -0.12 4.06 -9.73
C TYR A 66 0.85 4.48 -8.63
N LEU A 67 2.08 4.02 -8.73
CA LEU A 67 3.20 4.51 -7.93
C LEU A 67 3.96 5.57 -8.71
N SER A 68 4.35 6.64 -8.02
CA SER A 68 5.21 7.66 -8.60
C SER A 68 6.57 7.63 -7.91
N ASP A 69 7.66 7.73 -8.68
CA ASP A 69 8.99 7.88 -8.14
C ASP A 69 9.36 9.38 -8.00
N ASN A 70 10.56 9.66 -7.52
CA ASN A 70 11.04 11.04 -7.34
C ASN A 70 11.28 11.79 -8.66
N LYS A 71 11.29 11.09 -9.79
CA LYS A 71 11.41 11.64 -11.13
C LYS A 71 10.05 11.75 -11.83
N LYS A 72 8.95 11.56 -11.09
CA LYS A 72 7.57 11.61 -11.57
C LYS A 72 7.23 10.52 -12.59
N LYS A 73 8.03 9.47 -12.68
CA LYS A 73 7.68 8.30 -13.47
C LYS A 73 6.64 7.49 -12.71
N GLN A 74 5.62 7.02 -13.43
CA GLN A 74 4.53 6.26 -12.85
C GLN A 74 4.62 4.78 -13.21
N TYR A 75 4.25 3.94 -12.25
CA TYR A 75 4.22 2.48 -12.40
C TYR A 75 2.82 2.00 -12.04
N GLN A 76 2.20 1.24 -12.93
CA GLN A 76 0.86 0.70 -12.70
C GLN A 76 0.90 -0.54 -11.82
N ILE A 77 0.01 -0.59 -10.84
CA ILE A 77 -0.20 -1.75 -9.99
C ILE A 77 -1.67 -2.13 -10.06
N VAL A 78 -1.94 -3.43 -10.20
CA VAL A 78 -3.30 -3.96 -10.19
C VAL A 78 -3.47 -4.84 -8.98
N PHE A 79 -4.43 -4.49 -8.12
CA PHE A 79 -4.83 -5.33 -6.99
C PHE A 79 -6.07 -6.12 -7.39
N LYS A 80 -6.06 -7.42 -7.12
CA LYS A 80 -7.18 -8.31 -7.42
C LYS A 80 -7.79 -8.80 -6.12
N PHE A 81 -9.11 -8.90 -6.09
CA PHE A 81 -9.81 -9.55 -4.99
C PHE A 81 -9.72 -11.06 -5.12
N GLN A 82 -9.53 -11.70 -3.99
CA GLN A 82 -9.51 -13.17 -3.93
C GLN A 82 -10.83 -13.69 -3.42
#